data_7bc6704a2011524a43942be3d67d520d
#
_entry.id   7bc6704a2011524a43942be3d67d520d
#
_cell.length_a   1.000
_cell.length_b   1.000
_cell.length_c   1.000
_cell.angle_alpha   90.00
_cell.angle_beta   90.00
_cell.angle_gamma   90.00
#
_symmetry.space_group_name_H-M   'P 1'
#
loop_
_entity.id
_entity.type
_entity.pdbx_description
1 polymer ?
#
loop_
_entity_poly.entity_id
_entity_poly.type
_entity_poly.pdbx_seq_one_letter_code
_entity_poly.pdbx_strand_id
1 'polypeptide(L)'
;MDLSTVSKASLQKRIDAYFEYCKKKQKPKTMTGLALHLGVTRKTLTEFSRTDRLGDVIEKAKLRCENELEERLISGMPATGIIFALKNNYGWHDKLDIDQTLRGTISLSALFDTAAARLQNRNEEAIEGSTVSELPANSEVVAAEEDDDDIPENLFTN
;
A
#
# COMPACT_ATOMS: atom_id res chain seq x y z
N MET A 1 7.67 23.43 -21.79
CA MET A 1 9.14 23.52 -22.02
C MET A 1 9.65 22.16 -22.42
N ASP A 2 10.48 22.08 -23.44
CA ASP A 2 11.12 20.79 -23.83
C ASP A 2 12.51 20.71 -23.18
N LEU A 3 12.72 19.79 -22.24
CA LEU A 3 13.99 19.59 -21.56
C LEU A 3 15.06 18.96 -22.47
N SER A 4 14.67 18.37 -23.61
CA SER A 4 15.60 17.75 -24.54
C SER A 4 16.57 18.75 -25.17
N THR A 5 16.14 20.00 -25.35
CA THR A 5 16.89 21.07 -26.00
C THR A 5 17.57 22.04 -25.02
N VAL A 6 17.27 21.93 -23.72
CA VAL A 6 17.78 22.86 -22.71
C VAL A 6 19.22 22.52 -22.30
N SER A 7 20.09 23.53 -22.22
CA SER A 7 21.45 23.36 -21.68
C SER A 7 21.44 23.18 -20.16
N LYS A 8 22.43 22.43 -19.63
CA LYS A 8 22.64 22.23 -18.19
C LYS A 8 22.66 23.53 -17.41
N ALA A 9 23.38 24.53 -17.90
CA ALA A 9 23.48 25.85 -17.27
C ALA A 9 22.15 26.61 -17.25
N SER A 10 21.38 26.55 -18.34
CA SER A 10 20.06 27.18 -18.40
C SER A 10 19.06 26.52 -17.44
N LEU A 11 19.08 25.18 -17.33
CA LEU A 11 18.24 24.45 -16.39
C LEU A 11 18.61 24.80 -14.95
N GLN A 12 19.91 24.81 -14.61
CA GLN A 12 20.40 25.20 -13.29
C GLN A 12 19.89 26.59 -12.90
N LYS A 13 20.04 27.58 -13.79
CA LYS A 13 19.58 28.96 -13.55
C LYS A 13 18.08 29.03 -13.26
N ARG A 14 17.26 28.23 -13.97
CA ARG A 14 15.80 28.19 -13.74
C ARG A 14 15.44 27.51 -12.42
N ILE A 15 16.16 26.47 -12.05
CA ILE A 15 16.00 25.78 -10.75
C ILE A 15 16.35 26.74 -9.61
N ASP A 16 17.46 27.48 -9.73
CA ASP A 16 17.87 28.45 -8.71
C ASP A 16 16.85 29.60 -8.60
N ALA A 17 16.31 30.07 -9.72
CA ALA A 17 15.24 31.08 -9.71
C ALA A 17 13.97 30.56 -8.97
N TYR A 18 13.61 29.28 -9.12
CA TYR A 18 12.51 28.69 -8.37
C TYR A 18 12.78 28.68 -6.86
N PHE A 19 13.98 28.28 -6.45
CA PHE A 19 14.33 28.24 -5.04
C PHE A 19 14.38 29.63 -4.41
N GLU A 20 14.91 30.62 -5.13
CA GLU A 20 14.88 32.02 -4.69
C GLU A 20 13.43 32.54 -4.58
N TYR A 21 12.56 32.20 -5.54
CA TYR A 21 11.14 32.51 -5.45
C TYR A 21 10.49 31.89 -4.21
N CYS A 22 10.76 30.61 -3.92
CA CYS A 22 10.23 29.93 -2.73
C CYS A 22 10.73 30.63 -1.45
N LYS A 23 12.01 30.96 -1.37
CA LYS A 23 12.59 31.66 -0.22
C LYS A 23 11.95 33.04 -0.02
N LYS A 24 11.83 33.83 -1.08
CA LYS A 24 11.23 35.18 -1.03
C LYS A 24 9.76 35.16 -0.63
N LYS A 25 9.02 34.13 -1.04
CA LYS A 25 7.58 33.96 -0.75
C LYS A 25 7.30 33.08 0.47
N GLN A 26 8.33 32.64 1.16
CA GLN A 26 8.24 31.69 2.30
C GLN A 26 7.41 30.43 1.99
N LYS A 27 7.51 29.97 0.73
CA LYS A 27 6.82 28.75 0.29
C LYS A 27 7.73 27.53 0.45
N PRO A 28 7.17 26.35 0.76
CA PRO A 28 7.95 25.13 0.81
C PRO A 28 8.50 24.78 -0.58
N LYS A 29 9.76 24.35 -0.63
CA LYS A 29 10.38 23.83 -1.85
C LYS A 29 9.88 22.41 -2.10
N THR A 30 9.22 22.19 -3.24
CA THR A 30 8.67 20.89 -3.59
C THR A 30 9.02 20.53 -5.02
N MET A 31 9.21 19.23 -5.29
CA MET A 31 9.44 18.74 -6.67
C MET A 31 8.26 19.02 -7.60
N THR A 32 7.04 19.01 -7.09
CA THR A 32 5.84 19.34 -7.86
C THR A 32 5.83 20.84 -8.21
N GLY A 33 6.18 21.70 -7.24
CA GLY A 33 6.30 23.15 -7.48
C GLY A 33 7.39 23.48 -8.47
N LEU A 34 8.53 22.79 -8.41
CA LEU A 34 9.61 22.93 -9.39
C LEU A 34 9.14 22.51 -10.79
N ALA A 35 8.46 21.38 -10.92
CA ALA A 35 7.91 20.92 -12.20
C ALA A 35 6.96 21.97 -12.82
N LEU A 36 6.04 22.50 -12.02
CA LEU A 36 5.14 23.57 -12.45
C LEU A 36 5.89 24.84 -12.88
N HIS A 37 6.91 25.26 -12.12
CA HIS A 37 7.73 26.43 -12.45
C HIS A 37 8.50 26.24 -13.76
N LEU A 38 8.97 25.04 -14.03
CA LEU A 38 9.66 24.69 -15.27
C LEU A 38 8.69 24.44 -16.45
N GLY A 39 7.39 24.31 -16.19
CA GLY A 39 6.40 24.00 -17.22
C GLY A 39 6.49 22.56 -17.73
N VAL A 40 6.83 21.61 -16.85
CA VAL A 40 6.96 20.18 -17.16
C VAL A 40 6.20 19.34 -16.13
N THR A 41 6.06 18.03 -16.40
CA THR A 41 5.46 17.11 -15.43
C THR A 41 6.52 16.54 -14.47
N ARG A 42 6.09 16.07 -13.30
CA ARG A 42 6.98 15.31 -12.39
C ARG A 42 7.58 14.08 -13.08
N LYS A 43 6.80 13.40 -13.91
CA LYS A 43 7.25 12.24 -14.68
C LYS A 43 8.42 12.62 -15.59
N THR A 44 8.26 13.71 -16.32
CA THR A 44 9.32 14.25 -17.20
C THR A 44 10.59 14.57 -16.41
N LEU A 45 10.49 15.25 -15.24
CA LEU A 45 11.66 15.48 -14.38
C LEU A 45 12.34 14.19 -13.93
N THR A 46 11.56 13.17 -13.55
CA THR A 46 12.10 11.88 -13.13
C THR A 46 12.76 11.12 -14.28
N GLU A 47 12.23 11.24 -15.50
CA GLU A 47 12.85 10.65 -16.68
C GLU A 47 14.19 11.31 -17.00
N PHE A 48 14.24 12.63 -16.96
CA PHE A 48 15.47 13.39 -17.22
C PHE A 48 16.50 13.31 -16.08
N SER A 49 16.11 13.00 -14.85
CA SER A 49 17.05 12.74 -13.76
C SER A 49 17.90 11.49 -13.99
N ARG A 50 17.43 10.59 -14.83
CA ARG A 50 18.17 9.36 -15.22
C ARG A 50 19.08 9.55 -16.42
N THR A 51 19.10 10.74 -17.01
CA THR A 51 19.95 11.04 -18.16
C THR A 51 21.27 11.67 -17.72
N ASP A 52 22.38 11.27 -18.32
CA ASP A 52 23.72 11.78 -17.99
C ASP A 52 23.85 13.29 -18.18
N ARG A 53 23.06 13.85 -19.10
CA ARG A 53 23.16 15.27 -19.46
C ARG A 53 22.59 16.23 -18.42
N LEU A 54 21.42 15.90 -17.85
CA LEU A 54 20.68 16.78 -16.93
C LEU A 54 20.49 16.18 -15.54
N GLY A 55 20.77 14.89 -15.38
CA GLY A 55 20.54 14.11 -14.18
C GLY A 55 21.09 14.76 -12.93
N ASP A 56 22.38 15.12 -12.93
CA ASP A 56 23.04 15.74 -11.78
C ASP A 56 22.33 16.99 -11.26
N VAL A 57 21.82 17.82 -12.19
CA VAL A 57 21.17 19.10 -11.83
C VAL A 57 19.81 18.83 -11.21
N ILE A 58 19.08 17.87 -11.76
CA ILE A 58 17.75 17.49 -11.27
C ILE A 58 17.85 16.74 -9.93
N GLU A 59 18.83 15.83 -9.78
CA GLU A 59 19.04 15.12 -8.52
C GLU A 59 19.49 16.07 -7.40
N LYS A 60 20.35 17.04 -7.70
CA LYS A 60 20.69 18.11 -6.72
C LYS A 60 19.46 18.93 -6.33
N ALA A 61 18.57 19.22 -7.27
CA ALA A 61 17.33 19.94 -6.96
C ALA A 61 16.39 19.10 -6.09
N LYS A 62 16.30 17.79 -6.35
CA LYS A 62 15.54 16.84 -5.53
C LYS A 62 16.09 16.77 -4.11
N LEU A 63 17.40 16.65 -3.97
CA LEU A 63 18.08 16.65 -2.67
C LEU A 63 17.83 17.94 -1.88
N ARG A 64 17.81 19.10 -2.53
CA ARG A 64 17.48 20.38 -1.87
C ARG A 64 16.03 20.43 -1.36
N CYS A 65 15.10 19.82 -2.07
CA CYS A 65 13.71 19.72 -1.61
C CYS A 65 13.56 18.72 -0.44
N GLU A 66 14.27 17.61 -0.50
CA GLU A 66 14.33 16.59 0.55
C GLU A 66 14.92 17.16 1.84
N ASN A 67 16.08 17.79 1.75
CA ASN A 67 16.76 18.44 2.88
C ASN A 67 15.85 19.45 3.61
N GLU A 68 15.07 20.25 2.88
CA GLU A 68 14.13 21.18 3.52
C GLU A 68 13.05 20.45 4.34
N LEU A 69 12.56 19.30 3.87
CA LEU A 69 11.59 18.50 4.62
C LEU A 69 12.24 17.88 5.86
N GLU A 70 13.47 17.40 5.73
CA GLU A 70 14.25 16.85 6.85
C GLU A 70 14.53 17.91 7.91
N GLU A 71 15.00 19.11 7.52
CA GLU A 71 15.23 20.23 8.44
C GLU A 71 13.96 20.61 9.20
N ARG A 72 12.81 20.64 8.52
CA ARG A 72 11.52 20.90 9.15
C ARG A 72 11.09 19.82 10.12
N LEU A 73 11.36 18.55 9.78
CA LEU A 73 11.08 17.41 10.66
C LEU A 73 11.90 17.50 11.95
N ILE A 74 13.19 17.80 11.84
CA ILE A 74 14.11 17.94 12.97
C ILE A 74 13.79 19.18 13.81
N SER A 75 13.32 20.27 13.20
CA SER A 75 12.96 21.51 13.91
C SER A 75 11.65 21.44 14.70
N GLY A 76 11.00 20.28 14.77
CA GLY A 76 9.81 20.06 15.60
C GLY A 76 8.50 20.54 14.96
N MET A 77 8.47 20.74 13.65
CA MET A 77 7.21 21.00 12.94
C MET A 77 6.32 19.74 12.92
N PRO A 78 5.00 19.87 12.68
CA PRO A 78 4.10 18.71 12.63
C PRO A 78 4.63 17.60 11.70
N ALA A 79 5.05 16.48 12.30
CA ALA A 79 5.84 15.44 11.64
C ALA A 79 5.04 14.60 10.63
N THR A 80 3.75 14.36 10.89
CA THR A 80 2.95 13.39 10.12
C THR A 80 2.95 13.66 8.60
N GLY A 81 2.68 14.90 8.20
CA GLY A 81 2.66 15.27 6.77
C GLY A 81 4.06 15.23 6.15
N ILE A 82 5.09 15.59 6.91
CA ILE A 82 6.48 15.58 6.46
C ILE A 82 6.97 14.15 6.25
N ILE A 83 6.72 13.26 7.22
CA ILE A 83 7.06 11.83 7.13
C ILE A 83 6.34 11.19 5.94
N PHE A 84 5.04 11.49 5.77
CA PHE A 84 4.28 11.01 4.61
C PHE A 84 4.92 11.45 3.29
N ALA A 85 5.33 12.72 3.18
CA ALA A 85 5.98 13.24 1.98
C ALA A 85 7.35 12.59 1.72
N LEU A 86 8.18 12.39 2.75
CA LEU A 86 9.49 11.75 2.65
C LEU A 86 9.36 10.27 2.23
N LYS A 87 8.41 9.54 2.81
CA LYS A 87 8.16 8.14 2.44
C LYS A 87 7.67 7.99 1.00
N ASN A 88 6.70 8.81 0.56
CA ASN A 88 6.10 8.66 -0.76
C ASN A 88 6.92 9.26 -1.91
N ASN A 89 7.74 10.29 -1.65
CA ASN A 89 8.43 11.00 -2.72
C ASN A 89 9.94 10.77 -2.77
N TYR A 90 10.55 10.34 -1.65
CA TYR A 90 12.01 10.24 -1.51
C TYR A 90 12.49 8.84 -1.08
N GLY A 91 11.56 7.89 -0.95
CA GLY A 91 11.91 6.50 -0.67
C GLY A 91 12.31 6.22 0.78
N TRP A 92 11.97 7.13 1.70
CA TRP A 92 12.16 6.88 3.13
C TRP A 92 11.21 5.78 3.57
N HIS A 93 11.70 4.85 4.36
CA HIS A 93 10.90 3.77 4.94
C HIS A 93 11.38 3.50 6.36
N ASP A 94 10.47 3.06 7.22
CA ASP A 94 10.84 2.60 8.53
C ASP A 94 11.62 1.29 8.35
N LYS A 95 12.78 1.19 8.98
CA LYS A 95 13.43 -0.11 9.12
C LYS A 95 12.63 -0.92 10.13
N LEU A 96 11.57 -1.54 9.68
CA LEU A 96 11.02 -2.67 10.37
C LEU A 96 11.96 -3.83 10.07
N ASP A 97 12.88 -4.13 10.97
CA ASP A 97 13.48 -5.44 11.05
C ASP A 97 12.37 -6.42 11.48
N ILE A 98 11.41 -6.62 10.58
CA ILE A 98 10.55 -7.79 10.64
C ILE A 98 11.50 -8.92 10.25
N ASP A 99 12.15 -9.48 11.24
CA ASP A 99 12.72 -10.81 11.14
C ASP A 99 11.53 -11.79 11.03
N GLN A 100 10.78 -11.66 9.92
CA GLN A 100 9.88 -12.68 9.46
C GLN A 100 10.75 -13.81 8.93
N THR A 101 11.45 -14.43 9.84
CA THR A 101 11.73 -15.84 9.72
C THR A 101 10.36 -16.53 9.80
N LEU A 102 9.60 -16.47 8.71
CA LEU A 102 8.61 -17.48 8.38
C LEU A 102 9.39 -18.80 8.21
N ARG A 103 9.94 -19.31 9.33
CA ARG A 103 10.31 -20.69 9.50
C ARG A 103 9.03 -21.50 9.62
N GLY A 104 8.43 -21.69 8.51
CA GLY A 104 7.27 -22.50 8.30
C GLY A 104 6.80 -22.26 6.90
N THR A 105 7.42 -22.91 5.95
CA THR A 105 6.70 -23.31 4.76
C THR A 105 5.59 -24.18 5.31
N ILE A 106 4.43 -23.57 5.60
CA ILE A 106 3.21 -24.33 5.84
C ILE A 106 2.90 -24.90 4.46
N SER A 107 3.47 -26.06 4.22
CA SER A 107 3.17 -26.83 3.02
C SER A 107 1.67 -27.08 3.08
N LEU A 108 0.94 -26.57 2.12
CA LEU A 108 -0.51 -26.80 2.01
C LEU A 108 -0.80 -28.31 2.02
N SER A 109 0.12 -29.14 1.49
CA SER A 109 0.09 -30.59 1.59
C SER A 109 0.12 -31.09 3.05
N ALA A 110 0.96 -30.53 3.92
CA ALA A 110 0.99 -30.93 5.33
C ALA A 110 -0.28 -30.58 6.09
N LEU A 111 -0.97 -29.48 5.71
CA LEU A 111 -2.30 -29.16 6.26
C LEU A 111 -3.36 -30.16 5.76
N PHE A 112 -3.34 -30.53 4.50
CA PHE A 112 -4.26 -31.52 3.95
C PHE A 112 -3.99 -32.90 4.53
N ASP A 113 -2.74 -33.31 4.71
CA ASP A 113 -2.39 -34.60 5.33
C ASP A 113 -2.86 -34.65 6.79
N THR A 114 -2.71 -33.58 7.55
CA THR A 114 -3.18 -33.49 8.93
C THR A 114 -4.72 -33.51 9.01
N ALA A 115 -5.41 -32.85 8.09
CA ALA A 115 -6.85 -32.86 8.02
C ALA A 115 -7.40 -34.24 7.62
N ALA A 116 -6.78 -34.91 6.66
CA ALA A 116 -7.13 -36.26 6.23
C ALA A 116 -6.94 -37.27 7.35
N ALA A 117 -5.83 -37.20 8.08
CA ALA A 117 -5.59 -38.08 9.24
C ALA A 117 -6.64 -37.92 10.36
N ARG A 118 -7.08 -36.68 10.62
CA ARG A 118 -8.13 -36.38 11.59
C ARG A 118 -9.53 -36.96 11.16
N LEU A 119 -9.81 -36.91 9.87
CA LEU A 119 -11.07 -37.50 9.34
C LEU A 119 -11.06 -39.02 9.38
N GLN A 120 -9.91 -39.65 9.14
CA GLN A 120 -9.76 -41.10 9.24
C GLN A 120 -9.96 -41.59 10.69
N ASN A 121 -9.30 -40.96 11.68
CA ASN A 121 -9.46 -41.29 13.09
C ASN A 121 -10.92 -41.13 13.55
N ARG A 122 -11.62 -40.06 13.09
CA ARG A 122 -13.03 -39.90 13.44
C ARG A 122 -13.94 -40.99 12.87
N ASN A 123 -13.63 -41.47 11.67
CA ASN A 123 -14.40 -42.56 11.06
C ASN A 123 -14.15 -43.90 11.76
N GLU A 124 -12.92 -44.17 12.21
CA GLU A 124 -12.57 -45.36 12.97
C GLU A 124 -13.28 -45.38 14.34
N GLU A 125 -13.29 -44.27 15.09
CA GLU A 125 -14.03 -44.12 16.34
C GLU A 125 -15.55 -44.25 16.15
N ALA A 126 -16.10 -43.77 15.02
CA ALA A 126 -17.53 -43.91 14.72
C ALA A 126 -17.95 -45.35 14.37
N ILE A 127 -17.03 -46.16 13.83
CA ILE A 127 -17.27 -47.56 13.49
C ILE A 127 -17.18 -48.43 14.74
N GLU A 128 -16.24 -48.18 15.66
CA GLU A 128 -16.11 -48.93 16.92
C GLU A 128 -17.24 -48.62 17.92
N GLY A 129 -17.85 -47.43 17.86
CA GLY A 129 -18.98 -47.03 18.71
C GLY A 129 -20.38 -47.58 18.26
N SER A 130 -20.47 -48.22 17.10
CA SER A 130 -21.73 -48.70 16.53
C SER A 130 -21.93 -50.21 16.74
N THR A 131 -21.95 -50.65 17.98
CA THR A 131 -22.59 -51.94 18.30
C THR A 131 -24.05 -51.70 18.62
N VAL A 132 -24.84 -52.01 17.62
CA VAL A 132 -26.25 -52.43 17.62
C VAL A 132 -27.02 -52.16 18.92
N SER A 133 -27.88 -51.17 18.90
CA SER A 133 -29.11 -51.16 19.70
C SER A 133 -30.27 -51.00 18.73
N GLU A 134 -31.14 -52.01 18.74
CA GLU A 134 -32.35 -52.15 17.91
C GLU A 134 -33.28 -50.94 18.09
N LEU A 135 -33.78 -50.41 16.98
CA LEU A 135 -34.83 -49.41 16.93
C LEU A 135 -36.22 -50.05 17.09
N PRO A 136 -37.09 -49.52 17.94
CA PRO A 136 -38.50 -49.80 17.83
C PRO A 136 -39.12 -48.93 16.73
N ALA A 137 -39.83 -49.56 15.85
CA ALA A 137 -40.70 -48.95 14.86
C ALA A 137 -41.83 -48.18 15.55
N ASN A 138 -41.97 -46.91 15.29
CA ASN A 138 -43.25 -46.25 15.34
C ASN A 138 -43.35 -45.13 14.31
N SER A 139 -44.36 -45.26 13.48
CA SER A 139 -44.82 -44.33 12.47
C SER A 139 -45.55 -43.16 13.11
N GLU A 140 -45.23 -41.96 12.72
CA GLU A 140 -46.21 -40.88 12.56
C GLU A 140 -45.67 -39.79 11.65
N VAL A 141 -46.35 -39.65 10.52
CA VAL A 141 -46.19 -38.56 9.55
C VAL A 141 -46.97 -37.37 10.08
N VAL A 142 -46.28 -36.25 10.35
CA VAL A 142 -46.97 -34.99 10.53
C VAL A 142 -46.37 -34.01 9.52
N ALA A 143 -47.26 -33.61 8.59
CA ALA A 143 -47.04 -32.51 7.68
C ALA A 143 -46.92 -31.20 8.49
N ALA A 144 -45.91 -30.41 8.23
CA ALA A 144 -45.85 -29.03 8.68
C ALA A 144 -45.77 -28.09 7.48
N GLU A 145 -46.62 -27.13 7.55
CA GLU A 145 -47.01 -26.12 6.58
C GLU A 145 -45.86 -25.17 6.25
N GLU A 146 -45.87 -24.75 5.00
CA GLU A 146 -45.02 -23.64 4.48
C GLU A 146 -45.56 -22.32 5.02
N ASP A 147 -44.79 -21.63 5.84
CA ASP A 147 -45.04 -20.23 6.16
C ASP A 147 -44.15 -19.35 5.26
N ASP A 148 -44.86 -18.71 4.35
CA ASP A 148 -44.43 -17.66 3.45
C ASP A 148 -44.29 -16.35 4.29
N ASP A 149 -43.09 -15.95 4.67
CA ASP A 149 -42.89 -14.67 5.34
C ASP A 149 -42.23 -13.65 4.41
N ASP A 150 -43.11 -12.71 4.02
CA ASP A 150 -42.92 -11.41 3.40
C ASP A 150 -41.56 -10.72 3.71
N ILE A 151 -40.79 -10.46 2.65
CA ILE A 151 -39.69 -9.51 2.65
C ILE A 151 -40.24 -8.14 2.23
N PRO A 152 -40.20 -7.10 3.05
CA PRO A 152 -40.61 -5.77 2.59
C PRO A 152 -39.52 -5.15 1.71
N GLU A 153 -39.87 -4.92 0.44
CA GLU A 153 -39.21 -3.97 -0.44
C GLU A 153 -39.37 -2.56 0.11
N ASN A 154 -38.32 -1.97 0.74
CA ASN A 154 -38.16 -0.53 0.83
C ASN A 154 -36.87 -0.15 1.58
N LEU A 155 -35.71 -0.20 0.90
CA LEU A 155 -34.49 0.43 1.39
C LEU A 155 -33.53 0.91 0.27
N PHE A 156 -34.08 1.44 -0.83
CA PHE A 156 -33.27 2.22 -1.79
C PHE A 156 -34.08 3.37 -2.37
N THR A 157 -34.25 4.44 -1.60
CA THR A 157 -34.44 5.79 -2.13
C THR A 157 -33.99 6.79 -1.05
N ASN A 158 -32.79 7.31 -1.18
CA ASN A 158 -32.37 8.70 -1.23
C ASN A 158 -30.84 8.78 -1.15
#